data_41d3490069ef656c13e3cfc5c9823a45
#
_entry.id   41d3490069ef656c13e3cfc5c9823a45
#
_cell.length_a   1.000
_cell.length_b   1.000
_cell.length_c   1.000
_cell.angle_alpha   90.00
_cell.angle_beta   90.00
_cell.angle_gamma   90.00
#
_symmetry.space_group_name_H-M   'P 1'
#
loop_
_entity.id
_entity.type
_entity.pdbx_description
1 polymer ?
#
loop_
_entity_poly.entity_id
_entity_poly.type
_entity_poly.pdbx_seq_one_letter_code
_entity_poly.pdbx_strand_id
1 'polypeptide(L)'
;MNHIKEKVMEGVFLFTAVISIIAVALICVFLFANGFPAMQKIGVWQFLSGKVWKPTNNIFGIFPMILGSIYVTGGALLIGVPVGILMSIFMARFCPEKLYRILKPIVDLLAGIPSIVYGFFGLVVLVPFIREHFKGNGNSILTASILLGIMILPTIIGVSESAIRAVENSYYEGALALGATHERSVFTVIVPAAKSGIMAAVVLGVGRAIGETMAVMMVAGNQARVPSSIFKGVRTLTANIVMEMGYATDLHREALIATSVVLFVFILIINVSFSILKRRTKDN
;
A
#
# COMPACT_ATOMS: atom_id res chain seq x y z
N MET A 1 39.61 5.40 -23.33
CA MET A 1 38.24 5.79 -23.76
C MET A 1 37.16 5.39 -22.80
N ASN A 2 37.33 4.35 -21.96
CA ASN A 2 36.34 3.91 -20.98
C ASN A 2 36.27 4.81 -19.72
N HIS A 3 37.40 5.30 -19.19
CA HIS A 3 37.44 6.15 -18.01
C HIS A 3 36.68 7.49 -18.12
N ILE A 4 36.68 8.11 -19.31
CA ILE A 4 35.92 9.36 -19.50
C ILE A 4 34.40 9.08 -19.49
N LYS A 5 33.98 8.00 -20.15
CA LYS A 5 32.58 7.60 -20.17
C LYS A 5 32.10 7.22 -18.76
N GLU A 6 32.94 6.53 -17.99
CA GLU A 6 32.65 6.12 -16.60
C GLU A 6 32.48 7.34 -15.71
N LYS A 7 33.38 8.32 -15.74
CA LYS A 7 33.25 9.58 -14.98
C LYS A 7 32.03 10.42 -15.40
N VAL A 8 31.71 10.46 -16.67
CA VAL A 8 30.50 11.15 -17.15
C VAL A 8 29.25 10.47 -16.61
N MET A 9 29.18 9.12 -16.66
CA MET A 9 28.06 8.37 -16.12
C MET A 9 27.93 8.52 -14.59
N GLU A 10 29.05 8.49 -13.87
CA GLU A 10 29.07 8.77 -12.42
C GLU A 10 28.51 10.16 -12.11
N GLY A 11 28.92 11.18 -12.87
CA GLY A 11 28.37 12.54 -12.75
C GLY A 11 26.87 12.62 -13.03
N VAL A 12 26.38 11.92 -14.05
CA VAL A 12 24.96 11.86 -14.38
C VAL A 12 24.18 11.17 -13.25
N PHE A 13 24.67 10.05 -12.72
CA PHE A 13 24.00 9.35 -11.60
C PHE A 13 23.99 10.20 -10.33
N LEU A 14 25.10 10.86 -10.00
CA LEU A 14 25.16 11.78 -8.85
C LEU A 14 24.15 12.93 -9.02
N PHE A 15 24.12 13.56 -10.20
CA PHE A 15 23.20 14.65 -10.51
C PHE A 15 21.74 14.24 -10.37
N THR A 16 21.35 13.09 -10.93
CA THR A 16 19.97 12.57 -10.82
C THR A 16 19.61 12.20 -9.40
N ALA A 17 20.54 11.62 -8.62
CA ALA A 17 20.33 11.31 -7.21
C ALA A 17 20.11 12.59 -6.37
N VAL A 18 20.93 13.63 -6.58
CA VAL A 18 20.82 14.92 -5.89
C VAL A 18 19.49 15.59 -6.23
N ILE A 19 19.08 15.63 -7.51
CA ILE A 19 17.78 16.18 -7.92
C ILE A 19 16.62 15.44 -7.23
N SER A 20 16.67 14.11 -7.18
CA SER A 20 15.62 13.32 -6.54
C SER A 20 15.49 13.64 -5.05
N ILE A 21 16.62 13.78 -4.33
CA ILE A 21 16.62 14.14 -2.92
C ILE A 21 16.07 15.57 -2.71
N ILE A 22 16.51 16.52 -3.54
CA ILE A 22 16.04 17.91 -3.47
C ILE A 22 14.53 17.97 -3.74
N ALA A 23 14.02 17.25 -4.74
CA ALA A 23 12.60 17.23 -5.06
C ALA A 23 11.76 16.72 -3.87
N VAL A 24 12.18 15.62 -3.23
CA VAL A 24 11.49 15.09 -2.04
C VAL A 24 11.58 16.10 -0.87
N ALA A 25 12.74 16.68 -0.64
CA ALA A 25 12.91 17.70 0.41
C ALA A 25 12.00 18.91 0.18
N LEU A 26 11.90 19.42 -1.05
CA LEU A 26 11.00 20.53 -1.40
C LEU A 26 9.53 20.18 -1.17
N ILE A 27 9.10 18.98 -1.53
CA ILE A 27 7.72 18.51 -1.24
C ILE A 27 7.48 18.48 0.26
N CYS A 28 8.40 17.93 1.05
CA CYS A 28 8.28 17.91 2.51
C CYS A 28 8.19 19.32 3.09
N VAL A 29 9.11 20.21 2.70
CA VAL A 29 9.11 21.61 3.16
C VAL A 29 7.80 22.30 2.80
N PHE A 30 7.33 22.16 1.56
CA PHE A 30 6.05 22.73 1.12
C PHE A 30 4.87 22.22 1.95
N LEU A 31 4.77 20.91 2.17
CA LEU A 31 3.68 20.30 2.94
C LEU A 31 3.67 20.80 4.38
N PHE A 32 4.82 20.80 5.06
CA PHE A 32 4.90 21.22 6.47
C PHE A 32 4.74 22.73 6.64
N ALA A 33 5.33 23.54 5.75
CA ALA A 33 5.22 25.00 5.80
C ALA A 33 3.77 25.51 5.60
N ASN A 34 2.97 24.82 4.78
CA ASN A 34 1.58 25.20 4.53
C ASN A 34 0.56 24.46 5.39
N GLY A 35 0.83 23.19 5.70
CA GLY A 35 -0.14 22.36 6.43
C GLY A 35 -0.11 22.55 7.95
N PHE A 36 1.06 22.81 8.54
CA PHE A 36 1.18 23.01 9.99
C PHE A 36 0.48 24.27 10.49
N PRO A 37 0.64 25.45 9.85
CA PRO A 37 -0.12 26.66 10.23
C PRO A 37 -1.64 26.45 10.14
N ALA A 38 -2.12 25.70 9.16
CA ALA A 38 -3.54 25.38 9.03
C ALA A 38 -4.05 24.53 10.20
N MET A 39 -3.27 23.52 10.63
CA MET A 39 -3.63 22.73 11.82
C MET A 39 -3.67 23.61 13.08
N GLN A 40 -2.78 24.59 13.21
CA GLN A 40 -2.80 25.53 14.36
C GLN A 40 -4.04 26.44 14.33
N LYS A 41 -4.42 26.97 13.15
CA LYS A 41 -5.64 27.80 12.98
C LYS A 41 -6.93 27.04 13.32
N ILE A 42 -7.03 25.76 12.94
CA ILE A 42 -8.20 24.91 13.19
C ILE A 42 -8.19 24.37 14.64
N GLY A 43 -7.01 24.22 15.21
CA GLY A 43 -6.74 23.50 16.45
C GLY A 43 -6.35 22.05 16.15
N VAL A 44 -5.08 21.71 16.48
CA VAL A 44 -4.47 20.40 16.14
C VAL A 44 -5.32 19.23 16.63
N TRP A 45 -5.80 19.30 17.87
CA TRP A 45 -6.62 18.24 18.45
C TRP A 45 -7.99 18.14 17.80
N GLN A 46 -8.64 19.27 17.54
CA GLN A 46 -9.94 19.32 16.87
C GLN A 46 -9.84 18.79 15.42
N PHE A 47 -8.76 19.11 14.74
CA PHE A 47 -8.49 18.62 13.39
C PHE A 47 -8.32 17.09 13.36
N LEU A 48 -7.49 16.53 14.24
CA LEU A 48 -7.18 15.09 14.26
C LEU A 48 -8.32 14.23 14.80
N SER A 49 -8.98 14.65 15.89
CA SER A 49 -10.03 13.87 16.58
C SER A 49 -11.46 14.26 16.19
N GLY A 50 -11.63 15.34 15.44
CA GLY A 50 -12.94 15.80 14.98
C GLY A 50 -13.62 14.77 14.08
N LYS A 51 -14.91 14.52 14.36
CA LYS A 51 -15.72 13.50 13.66
C LYS A 51 -16.52 14.04 12.49
N VAL A 52 -16.48 15.35 12.26
CA VAL A 52 -17.29 16.04 11.26
C VAL A 52 -16.39 16.80 10.30
N TRP A 53 -16.60 16.57 9.01
CA TRP A 53 -15.97 17.29 7.91
C TRP A 53 -17.05 18.06 7.15
N LYS A 54 -17.12 19.38 7.36
CA LYS A 54 -18.06 20.31 6.67
C LYS A 54 -17.35 21.61 6.33
N PRO A 55 -16.67 21.70 5.18
CA PRO A 55 -15.92 22.88 4.76
C PRO A 55 -16.78 24.16 4.68
N THR A 56 -18.06 24.04 4.27
CA THR A 56 -19.01 25.17 4.22
C THR A 56 -19.22 25.85 5.57
N ASN A 57 -19.00 25.14 6.68
CA ASN A 57 -19.15 25.65 8.04
C ASN A 57 -17.79 25.86 8.73
N ASN A 58 -16.68 25.77 7.99
CA ASN A 58 -15.30 25.80 8.51
C ASN A 58 -15.01 24.73 9.60
N ILE A 59 -15.66 23.55 9.50
CA ILE A 59 -15.44 22.42 10.39
C ILE A 59 -14.61 21.36 9.66
N PHE A 60 -13.41 21.10 10.17
CA PHE A 60 -12.41 20.24 9.53
C PHE A 60 -11.92 19.14 10.47
N GLY A 61 -12.73 18.11 10.69
CA GLY A 61 -12.34 16.93 11.47
C GLY A 61 -12.02 15.76 10.57
N ILE A 62 -10.79 15.21 10.63
CA ILE A 62 -10.31 14.13 9.74
C ILE A 62 -10.34 12.73 10.36
N PHE A 63 -10.77 12.58 11.61
CA PHE A 63 -10.81 11.29 12.29
C PHE A 63 -11.53 10.18 11.50
N PRO A 64 -12.69 10.42 10.86
CA PRO A 64 -13.35 9.40 10.04
C PRO A 64 -12.48 8.93 8.86
N MET A 65 -11.69 9.83 8.25
CA MET A 65 -10.80 9.51 7.13
C MET A 65 -9.58 8.71 7.58
N ILE A 66 -9.06 8.99 8.78
CA ILE A 66 -7.99 8.20 9.39
C ILE A 66 -8.48 6.76 9.60
N LEU A 67 -9.64 6.59 10.22
CA LEU A 67 -10.26 5.28 10.42
C LEU A 67 -10.58 4.58 9.10
N GLY A 68 -11.12 5.33 8.12
CA GLY A 68 -11.39 4.81 6.78
C GLY A 68 -10.15 4.25 6.10
N SER A 69 -9.04 4.98 6.17
CA SER A 69 -7.74 4.52 5.64
C SER A 69 -7.24 3.27 6.35
N ILE A 70 -7.33 3.22 7.69
CA ILE A 70 -6.91 2.06 8.48
C ILE A 70 -7.76 0.83 8.15
N TYR A 71 -9.08 0.96 8.10
CA TYR A 71 -9.98 -0.18 7.85
C TYR A 71 -9.84 -0.73 6.43
N VAL A 72 -9.79 0.13 5.42
CA VAL A 72 -9.64 -0.31 4.03
C VAL A 72 -8.27 -0.96 3.82
N THR A 73 -7.19 -0.33 4.29
CA THR A 73 -5.83 -0.90 4.19
C THR A 73 -5.70 -2.19 5.00
N GLY A 74 -6.17 -2.20 6.25
CA GLY A 74 -6.13 -3.39 7.10
C GLY A 74 -6.89 -4.56 6.48
N GLY A 75 -8.08 -4.33 5.96
CA GLY A 75 -8.86 -5.34 5.25
C GLY A 75 -8.18 -5.83 3.98
N ALA A 76 -7.56 -4.95 3.20
CA ALA A 76 -6.79 -5.32 2.02
C ALA A 76 -5.58 -6.20 2.36
N LEU A 77 -4.87 -5.88 3.44
CA LEU A 77 -3.72 -6.66 3.91
C LEU A 77 -4.13 -8.03 4.44
N LEU A 78 -5.24 -8.12 5.17
CA LEU A 78 -5.77 -9.40 5.67
C LEU A 78 -6.08 -10.38 4.53
N ILE A 79 -6.47 -9.89 3.37
CA ILE A 79 -6.76 -10.71 2.18
C ILE A 79 -5.49 -10.89 1.34
N GLY A 80 -4.84 -9.79 0.97
CA GLY A 80 -3.78 -9.79 -0.03
C GLY A 80 -2.46 -10.38 0.46
N VAL A 81 -2.09 -10.19 1.74
CA VAL A 81 -0.81 -10.69 2.25
C VAL A 81 -0.78 -12.22 2.30
N PRO A 82 -1.76 -12.92 2.92
CA PRO A 82 -1.73 -14.39 2.95
C PRO A 82 -1.77 -14.99 1.53
N VAL A 83 -2.66 -14.50 0.68
CA VAL A 83 -2.79 -15.00 -0.70
C VAL A 83 -1.50 -14.75 -1.49
N GLY A 84 -0.93 -13.52 -1.39
CA GLY A 84 0.29 -13.15 -2.08
C GLY A 84 1.51 -13.98 -1.65
N ILE A 85 1.68 -14.22 -0.35
CA ILE A 85 2.78 -15.03 0.18
C ILE A 85 2.62 -16.50 -0.26
N LEU A 86 1.43 -17.08 -0.11
CA LEU A 86 1.19 -18.47 -0.53
C LEU A 86 1.44 -18.66 -2.03
N MET A 87 0.94 -17.72 -2.85
CA MET A 87 1.19 -17.75 -4.30
C MET A 87 2.66 -17.61 -4.64
N SER A 88 3.41 -16.76 -3.93
CA SER A 88 4.85 -16.60 -4.15
C SER A 88 5.64 -17.86 -3.80
N ILE A 89 5.29 -18.55 -2.70
CA ILE A 89 5.90 -19.83 -2.32
C ILE A 89 5.61 -20.88 -3.38
N PHE A 90 4.34 -20.99 -3.81
CA PHE A 90 3.95 -21.88 -4.87
C PHE A 90 4.74 -21.63 -6.15
N MET A 91 4.78 -20.39 -6.63
CA MET A 91 5.49 -20.04 -7.87
C MET A 91 7.01 -20.24 -7.77
N ALA A 92 7.60 -20.04 -6.58
CA ALA A 92 9.04 -20.16 -6.41
C ALA A 92 9.54 -21.60 -6.30
N ARG A 93 8.77 -22.53 -5.68
CA ARG A 93 9.25 -23.86 -5.26
C ARG A 93 8.37 -25.04 -5.65
N PHE A 94 7.08 -24.85 -5.92
CA PHE A 94 6.15 -25.93 -6.23
C PHE A 94 5.62 -25.91 -7.66
N CYS A 95 5.69 -24.76 -8.35
CA CYS A 95 5.09 -24.57 -9.64
C CYS A 95 5.89 -25.30 -10.74
N PRO A 96 5.26 -26.20 -11.54
CA PRO A 96 5.90 -26.77 -12.71
C PRO A 96 6.28 -25.68 -13.73
N GLU A 97 7.39 -25.85 -14.41
CA GLU A 97 7.94 -24.86 -15.38
C GLU A 97 6.91 -24.44 -16.42
N LYS A 98 6.12 -25.38 -16.95
CA LYS A 98 5.07 -25.10 -17.95
C LYS A 98 4.00 -24.14 -17.41
N LEU A 99 3.58 -24.34 -16.16
CA LEU A 99 2.58 -23.50 -15.52
C LEU A 99 3.19 -22.14 -15.09
N TYR A 100 4.43 -22.13 -14.63
CA TYR A 100 5.14 -20.91 -14.30
C TYR A 100 5.24 -19.92 -15.47
N ARG A 101 5.53 -20.43 -16.67
CA ARG A 101 5.59 -19.62 -17.92
C ARG A 101 4.28 -18.94 -18.27
N ILE A 102 3.18 -19.44 -17.75
CA ILE A 102 1.82 -18.84 -17.94
C ILE A 102 1.51 -17.89 -16.78
N LEU A 103 1.72 -18.33 -15.53
CA LEU A 103 1.36 -17.56 -14.35
C LEU A 103 2.19 -16.28 -14.19
N LYS A 104 3.50 -16.36 -14.46
CA LYS A 104 4.38 -15.21 -14.29
C LYS A 104 3.97 -14.00 -15.14
N PRO A 105 3.75 -14.13 -16.46
CA PRO A 105 3.24 -13.03 -17.27
C PRO A 105 1.88 -12.50 -16.82
N ILE A 106 0.97 -13.37 -16.33
CA ILE A 106 -0.34 -12.94 -15.81
C ILE A 106 -0.16 -12.04 -14.59
N VAL A 107 0.68 -12.43 -13.64
CA VAL A 107 0.97 -11.61 -12.44
C VAL A 107 1.63 -10.28 -12.85
N ASP A 108 2.56 -10.31 -13.79
CA ASP A 108 3.25 -9.11 -14.27
C ASP A 108 2.29 -8.18 -15.02
N LEU A 109 1.35 -8.70 -15.81
CA LEU A 109 0.29 -7.94 -16.48
C LEU A 109 -0.64 -7.27 -15.45
N LEU A 110 -1.04 -7.97 -14.38
CA LEU A 110 -1.83 -7.39 -13.30
C LEU A 110 -1.14 -6.19 -12.65
N ALA A 111 0.20 -6.23 -12.54
CA ALA A 111 0.97 -5.08 -12.02
C ALA A 111 0.90 -3.85 -12.94
N GLY A 112 0.73 -4.06 -14.25
CA GLY A 112 0.66 -3.01 -15.27
C GLY A 112 -0.72 -2.36 -15.45
N ILE A 113 -1.79 -2.94 -14.87
CA ILE A 113 -3.14 -2.39 -15.01
C ILE A 113 -3.25 -1.06 -14.24
N PRO A 114 -3.70 0.05 -14.87
CA PRO A 114 -3.94 1.32 -14.19
C PRO A 114 -4.99 1.18 -13.06
N SER A 115 -4.77 1.86 -11.93
CA SER A 115 -5.67 1.76 -10.77
C SER A 115 -7.12 2.16 -11.06
N ILE A 116 -7.33 3.10 -11.98
CA ILE A 116 -8.67 3.52 -12.42
C ILE A 116 -9.44 2.37 -13.09
N VAL A 117 -8.75 1.48 -13.83
CA VAL A 117 -9.36 0.31 -14.46
C VAL A 117 -9.81 -0.70 -13.40
N TYR A 118 -8.98 -0.92 -12.36
CA TYR A 118 -9.39 -1.70 -11.20
C TYR A 118 -10.59 -1.09 -10.49
N GLY A 119 -10.60 0.24 -10.31
CA GLY A 119 -11.74 0.96 -9.72
C GLY A 119 -13.01 0.78 -10.53
N PHE A 120 -12.94 0.88 -11.85
CA PHE A 120 -14.07 0.65 -12.74
C PHE A 120 -14.57 -0.80 -12.67
N PHE A 121 -13.67 -1.78 -12.70
CA PHE A 121 -14.02 -3.19 -12.49
C PHE A 121 -14.71 -3.37 -11.12
N GLY A 122 -14.17 -2.79 -10.07
CA GLY A 122 -14.77 -2.81 -8.74
C GLY A 122 -16.18 -2.25 -8.72
N LEU A 123 -16.39 -1.11 -9.40
CA LEU A 123 -17.69 -0.46 -9.48
C LEU A 123 -18.73 -1.28 -10.25
N VAL A 124 -18.32 -1.89 -11.37
CA VAL A 124 -19.25 -2.62 -12.28
C VAL A 124 -19.48 -4.06 -11.83
N VAL A 125 -18.50 -4.71 -11.19
CA VAL A 125 -18.57 -6.14 -10.84
C VAL A 125 -18.68 -6.32 -9.32
N LEU A 126 -17.73 -5.78 -8.53
CA LEU A 126 -17.69 -6.07 -7.10
C LEU A 126 -18.81 -5.35 -6.32
N VAL A 127 -19.11 -4.10 -6.65
CA VAL A 127 -20.17 -3.33 -5.97
C VAL A 127 -21.54 -4.00 -6.15
N PRO A 128 -21.99 -4.39 -7.36
CA PRO A 128 -23.24 -5.16 -7.54
C PRO A 128 -23.21 -6.50 -6.81
N PHE A 129 -22.10 -7.24 -6.93
CA PHE A 129 -21.96 -8.53 -6.26
C PHE A 129 -22.13 -8.43 -4.74
N ILE A 130 -21.44 -7.47 -4.11
CA ILE A 130 -21.55 -7.24 -2.66
C ILE A 130 -22.95 -6.75 -2.28
N ARG A 131 -23.60 -5.92 -3.10
CA ARG A 131 -24.97 -5.43 -2.87
C ARG A 131 -26.00 -6.56 -2.92
N GLU A 132 -25.83 -7.51 -3.82
CA GLU A 132 -26.75 -8.63 -4.00
C GLU A 132 -26.62 -9.70 -2.92
N HIS A 133 -25.38 -9.97 -2.47
CA HIS A 133 -25.11 -11.07 -1.54
C HIS A 133 -25.00 -10.62 -0.08
N PHE A 134 -24.79 -9.33 0.18
CA PHE A 134 -24.62 -8.77 1.51
C PHE A 134 -25.52 -7.55 1.73
N LYS A 135 -25.71 -7.17 3.00
CA LYS A 135 -26.53 -5.99 3.34
C LYS A 135 -25.81 -4.69 2.99
N GLY A 136 -26.46 -3.77 2.29
CA GLY A 136 -25.95 -2.42 2.03
C GLY A 136 -25.97 -2.01 0.54
N ASN A 137 -25.34 -0.88 0.24
CA ASN A 137 -25.34 -0.31 -1.12
C ASN A 137 -24.24 -0.90 -2.04
N GLY A 138 -23.43 -1.83 -1.52
CA GLY A 138 -22.29 -2.38 -2.24
C GLY A 138 -21.02 -1.51 -2.16
N ASN A 139 -21.13 -0.19 -2.17
CA ASN A 139 -20.00 0.71 -1.91
C ASN A 139 -19.67 0.71 -0.41
N SER A 140 -18.54 0.10 -0.04
CA SER A 140 -18.25 -0.19 1.37
C SER A 140 -16.77 -0.41 1.64
N ILE A 141 -16.42 -0.49 2.93
CA ILE A 141 -15.08 -0.89 3.37
C ILE A 141 -14.73 -2.26 2.79
N LEU A 142 -15.65 -3.22 2.84
CA LEU A 142 -15.41 -4.59 2.36
C LEU A 142 -15.06 -4.60 0.86
N THR A 143 -15.84 -3.90 0.04
CA THR A 143 -15.61 -3.82 -1.41
C THR A 143 -14.26 -3.18 -1.72
N ALA A 144 -13.94 -2.07 -1.04
CA ALA A 144 -12.66 -1.40 -1.20
C ALA A 144 -11.48 -2.29 -0.72
N SER A 145 -11.65 -3.03 0.38
CA SER A 145 -10.63 -3.94 0.90
C SER A 145 -10.35 -5.11 -0.04
N ILE A 146 -11.40 -5.72 -0.62
CA ILE A 146 -11.24 -6.82 -1.60
C ILE A 146 -10.51 -6.31 -2.84
N LEU A 147 -10.98 -5.20 -3.42
CA LEU A 147 -10.38 -4.62 -4.61
C LEU A 147 -8.90 -4.26 -4.38
N LEU A 148 -8.62 -3.59 -3.29
CA LEU A 148 -7.27 -3.18 -2.93
C LEU A 148 -6.39 -4.39 -2.59
N GLY A 149 -6.96 -5.43 -1.96
CA GLY A 149 -6.30 -6.72 -1.71
C GLY A 149 -5.84 -7.37 -3.02
N ILE A 150 -6.66 -7.37 -4.06
CA ILE A 150 -6.30 -7.86 -5.40
C ILE A 150 -5.18 -7.01 -6.01
N MET A 151 -5.25 -5.69 -5.88
CA MET A 151 -4.28 -4.76 -6.48
C MET A 151 -2.87 -4.86 -5.88
N ILE A 152 -2.74 -5.27 -4.61
CA ILE A 152 -1.42 -5.43 -3.97
C ILE A 152 -0.79 -6.80 -4.25
N LEU A 153 -1.55 -7.80 -4.71
CA LEU A 153 -1.06 -9.16 -4.98
C LEU A 153 0.19 -9.18 -5.87
N PRO A 154 0.23 -8.50 -7.03
CA PRO A 154 1.39 -8.56 -7.92
C PRO A 154 2.67 -8.09 -7.24
N THR A 155 2.58 -7.04 -6.43
CA THR A 155 3.72 -6.48 -5.68
C THR A 155 4.24 -7.48 -4.65
N ILE A 156 3.34 -8.08 -3.86
CA ILE A 156 3.70 -9.05 -2.83
C ILE A 156 4.25 -10.33 -3.47
N ILE A 157 3.58 -10.84 -4.50
CA ILE A 157 4.00 -12.05 -5.20
C ILE A 157 5.38 -11.86 -5.82
N GLY A 158 5.58 -10.82 -6.63
CA GLY A 158 6.82 -10.61 -7.37
C GLY A 158 8.04 -10.44 -6.47
N VAL A 159 7.93 -9.62 -5.43
CA VAL A 159 9.06 -9.37 -4.51
C VAL A 159 9.30 -10.56 -3.60
N SER A 160 8.26 -11.22 -3.08
CA SER A 160 8.41 -12.41 -2.24
C SER A 160 8.94 -13.61 -3.04
N GLU A 161 8.46 -13.84 -4.26
CA GLU A 161 8.97 -14.88 -5.15
C GLU A 161 10.45 -14.68 -5.42
N SER A 162 10.87 -13.45 -5.77
CA SER A 162 12.28 -13.15 -6.01
C SER A 162 13.14 -13.40 -4.77
N ALA A 163 12.65 -13.04 -3.59
CA ALA A 163 13.35 -13.29 -2.33
C ALA A 163 13.48 -14.78 -2.01
N ILE A 164 12.44 -15.59 -2.27
CA ILE A 164 12.46 -17.05 -2.04
C ILE A 164 13.39 -17.73 -3.05
N ARG A 165 13.44 -17.28 -4.28
CA ARG A 165 14.35 -17.82 -5.31
C ARG A 165 15.80 -17.44 -5.06
N ALA A 166 16.05 -16.30 -4.41
CA ALA A 166 17.40 -15.84 -4.09
C ALA A 166 18.06 -16.61 -2.92
N VAL A 167 17.30 -17.44 -2.20
CA VAL A 167 17.89 -18.31 -1.18
C VAL A 167 18.78 -19.36 -1.84
N GLU A 168 20.02 -19.47 -1.34
CA GLU A 168 21.03 -20.39 -1.89
C GLU A 168 20.56 -21.85 -1.85
N ASN A 169 20.78 -22.59 -2.93
CA ASN A 169 20.33 -23.99 -3.05
C ASN A 169 20.97 -24.93 -2.02
N SER A 170 22.15 -24.63 -1.51
CA SER A 170 22.83 -25.37 -0.46
C SER A 170 21.96 -25.57 0.79
N TYR A 171 21.12 -24.58 1.14
CA TYR A 171 20.15 -24.71 2.25
C TYR A 171 19.09 -25.79 1.97
N TYR A 172 18.59 -25.84 0.74
CA TYR A 172 17.59 -26.81 0.33
C TYR A 172 18.19 -28.23 0.25
N GLU A 173 19.34 -28.37 -0.41
CA GLU A 173 20.05 -29.63 -0.57
C GLU A 173 20.50 -30.20 0.78
N GLY A 174 20.98 -29.34 1.68
CA GLY A 174 21.33 -29.72 3.04
C GLY A 174 20.16 -30.29 3.85
N ALA A 175 18.98 -29.67 3.72
CA ALA A 175 17.77 -30.15 4.37
C ALA A 175 17.34 -31.53 3.83
N LEU A 176 17.40 -31.74 2.50
CA LEU A 176 17.11 -33.02 1.87
C LEU A 176 18.11 -34.10 2.30
N ALA A 177 19.41 -33.78 2.41
CA ALA A 177 20.46 -34.70 2.84
C ALA A 177 20.24 -35.17 4.29
N LEU A 178 19.60 -34.36 5.13
CA LEU A 178 19.17 -34.73 6.49
C LEU A 178 17.82 -35.48 6.52
N GLY A 179 17.27 -35.89 5.37
CA GLY A 179 16.04 -36.67 5.26
C GLY A 179 14.74 -35.84 5.34
N ALA A 180 14.78 -34.51 5.21
CA ALA A 180 13.55 -33.72 5.14
C ALA A 180 12.83 -33.91 3.79
N THR A 181 11.49 -33.89 3.79
CA THR A 181 10.72 -33.87 2.54
C THR A 181 10.83 -32.50 1.85
N HIS A 182 10.44 -32.44 0.57
CA HIS A 182 10.41 -31.17 -0.18
C HIS A 182 9.63 -30.08 0.57
N GLU A 183 8.41 -30.38 0.99
CA GLU A 183 7.52 -29.44 1.68
C GLU A 183 8.16 -28.94 2.98
N ARG A 184 8.70 -29.88 3.78
CA ARG A 184 9.36 -29.53 5.04
C ARG A 184 10.56 -28.62 4.78
N SER A 185 11.41 -28.95 3.81
CA SER A 185 12.57 -28.12 3.44
C SER A 185 12.16 -26.72 3.01
N VAL A 186 11.07 -26.58 2.23
CA VAL A 186 10.57 -25.27 1.81
C VAL A 186 10.05 -24.46 3.00
N PHE A 187 9.14 -24.99 3.80
CA PHE A 187 8.49 -24.23 4.86
C PHE A 187 9.37 -23.99 6.10
N THR A 188 10.28 -24.90 6.42
CA THR A 188 11.10 -24.79 7.64
C THR A 188 12.50 -24.22 7.40
N VAL A 189 12.99 -24.21 6.16
CA VAL A 189 14.34 -23.73 5.84
C VAL A 189 14.28 -22.55 4.85
N ILE A 190 13.70 -22.76 3.66
CA ILE A 190 13.75 -21.75 2.60
C ILE A 190 12.91 -20.50 2.92
N VAL A 191 11.66 -20.68 3.36
CA VAL A 191 10.77 -19.55 3.68
C VAL A 191 11.30 -18.73 4.86
N PRO A 192 11.77 -19.32 5.97
CA PRO A 192 12.45 -18.57 7.02
C PRO A 192 13.71 -17.86 6.56
N ALA A 193 14.54 -18.47 5.71
CA ALA A 193 15.72 -17.81 5.13
C ALA A 193 15.37 -16.60 4.26
N ALA A 194 14.22 -16.64 3.54
CA ALA A 194 13.70 -15.56 2.73
C ALA A 194 12.92 -14.50 3.53
N LYS A 195 12.72 -14.67 4.85
CA LYS A 195 11.82 -13.86 5.69
C LYS A 195 12.03 -12.35 5.55
N SER A 196 13.28 -11.90 5.48
CA SER A 196 13.60 -10.46 5.34
C SER A 196 13.09 -9.87 4.02
N GLY A 197 13.17 -10.64 2.93
CA GLY A 197 12.65 -10.24 1.62
C GLY A 197 11.13 -10.31 1.55
N ILE A 198 10.51 -11.32 2.13
CA ILE A 198 9.05 -11.45 2.25
C ILE A 198 8.49 -10.27 3.05
N MET A 199 9.13 -9.91 4.17
CA MET A 199 8.74 -8.73 4.94
C MET A 199 8.86 -7.43 4.15
N ALA A 200 9.91 -7.29 3.32
CA ALA A 200 10.04 -6.14 2.43
C ALA A 200 8.90 -6.09 1.39
N ALA A 201 8.48 -7.22 0.84
CA ALA A 201 7.33 -7.31 -0.06
C ALA A 201 6.03 -6.85 0.60
N VAL A 202 5.79 -7.28 1.85
CA VAL A 202 4.62 -6.84 2.63
C VAL A 202 4.66 -5.33 2.87
N VAL A 203 5.81 -4.76 3.25
CA VAL A 203 5.96 -3.30 3.45
C VAL A 203 5.64 -2.52 2.17
N LEU A 204 6.13 -3.00 1.02
CA LEU A 204 5.81 -2.39 -0.28
C LEU A 204 4.31 -2.48 -0.60
N GLY A 205 3.69 -3.63 -0.30
CA GLY A 205 2.24 -3.82 -0.43
C GLY A 205 1.44 -2.86 0.46
N VAL A 206 1.87 -2.67 1.71
CA VAL A 206 1.27 -1.70 2.65
C VAL A 206 1.37 -0.28 2.12
N GLY A 207 2.56 0.14 1.68
CA GLY A 207 2.77 1.47 1.11
C GLY A 207 1.86 1.74 -0.10
N ARG A 208 1.73 0.76 -0.99
CA ARG A 208 0.83 0.82 -2.14
C ARG A 208 -0.65 0.91 -1.71
N ALA A 209 -1.05 0.11 -0.72
CA ALA A 209 -2.43 0.09 -0.22
C ALA A 209 -2.85 1.42 0.40
N ILE A 210 -2.00 2.03 1.23
CA ILE A 210 -2.30 3.32 1.88
C ILE A 210 -2.35 4.46 0.86
N GLY A 211 -1.47 4.43 -0.14
CA GLY A 211 -1.39 5.46 -1.18
C GLY A 211 -2.48 5.35 -2.26
N GLU A 212 -3.21 4.23 -2.33
CA GLU A 212 -4.22 4.05 -3.38
C GLU A 212 -5.39 5.00 -3.19
N THR A 213 -5.70 5.71 -4.26
CA THR A 213 -6.70 6.79 -4.25
C THR A 213 -7.83 6.51 -5.22
N MET A 214 -7.50 6.35 -6.51
CA MET A 214 -8.50 6.35 -7.59
C MET A 214 -9.43 5.14 -7.51
N ALA A 215 -8.87 3.95 -7.34
CA ALA A 215 -9.68 2.74 -7.23
C ALA A 215 -10.56 2.75 -5.97
N VAL A 216 -9.99 3.14 -4.83
CA VAL A 216 -10.73 3.22 -3.55
C VAL A 216 -11.85 4.26 -3.63
N MET A 217 -11.59 5.44 -4.20
CA MET A 217 -12.59 6.50 -4.39
C MET A 217 -13.83 6.02 -5.17
N MET A 218 -13.65 5.12 -6.14
CA MET A 218 -14.76 4.60 -6.94
C MET A 218 -15.67 3.62 -6.18
N VAL A 219 -15.15 2.87 -5.21
CA VAL A 219 -15.88 1.75 -4.58
C VAL A 219 -16.10 1.89 -3.07
N ALA A 220 -15.41 2.82 -2.41
CA ALA A 220 -15.51 2.97 -0.94
C ALA A 220 -16.75 3.73 -0.46
N GLY A 221 -17.48 4.41 -1.36
CA GLY A 221 -18.70 5.14 -1.03
C GLY A 221 -18.50 6.54 -0.46
N ASN A 222 -17.27 6.99 -0.25
CA ASN A 222 -16.81 8.36 0.03
C ASN A 222 -17.53 9.10 1.19
N GLN A 223 -18.01 8.39 2.19
CA GLN A 223 -18.72 8.96 3.32
C GLN A 223 -17.74 9.47 4.39
N ALA A 224 -17.75 10.78 4.65
CA ALA A 224 -16.92 11.43 5.65
C ALA A 224 -17.50 11.28 7.07
N ARG A 225 -17.75 10.05 7.52
CA ARG A 225 -18.27 9.71 8.83
C ARG A 225 -17.65 8.42 9.36
N VAL A 226 -17.64 8.26 10.69
CA VAL A 226 -17.17 7.03 11.32
C VAL A 226 -18.08 5.87 10.91
N PRO A 227 -17.54 4.80 10.29
CA PRO A 227 -18.36 3.68 9.86
C PRO A 227 -18.79 2.83 11.06
N SER A 228 -20.03 2.38 11.05
CA SER A 228 -20.59 1.47 12.07
C SER A 228 -20.51 -0.02 11.66
N SER A 229 -20.11 -0.30 10.42
CA SER A 229 -20.00 -1.66 9.87
C SER A 229 -19.08 -1.67 8.65
N ILE A 230 -18.49 -2.84 8.36
CA ILE A 230 -17.67 -3.08 7.15
C ILE A 230 -18.47 -2.96 5.84
N PHE A 231 -19.80 -3.03 5.92
CA PHE A 231 -20.71 -2.85 4.78
C PHE A 231 -21.12 -1.39 4.56
N LYS A 232 -20.60 -0.44 5.34
CA LYS A 232 -20.84 1.00 5.16
C LYS A 232 -19.71 1.63 4.37
N GLY A 233 -20.08 2.71 3.66
CA GLY A 233 -19.11 3.52 2.95
C GLY A 233 -18.23 4.32 3.90
N VAL A 234 -16.99 4.55 3.47
CA VAL A 234 -16.01 5.38 4.15
C VAL A 234 -15.31 6.30 3.15
N ARG A 235 -14.65 7.32 3.67
CA ARG A 235 -13.72 8.15 2.92
C ARG A 235 -12.32 7.94 3.49
N THR A 236 -11.31 7.72 2.63
CA THR A 236 -9.91 7.66 3.04
C THR A 236 -9.28 9.05 3.04
N LEU A 237 -8.11 9.21 3.67
CA LEU A 237 -7.36 10.47 3.64
C LEU A 237 -7.00 10.88 2.22
N THR A 238 -6.52 9.94 1.41
CA THR A 238 -6.18 10.15 -0.01
C THR A 238 -7.38 10.57 -0.83
N ALA A 239 -8.51 9.88 -0.69
CA ALA A 239 -9.75 10.22 -1.38
C ALA A 239 -10.26 11.60 -0.98
N ASN A 240 -10.19 11.98 0.30
CA ASN A 240 -10.61 13.31 0.76
C ASN A 240 -9.82 14.42 0.08
N ILE A 241 -8.49 14.27 -0.01
CA ILE A 241 -7.62 15.26 -0.65
C ILE A 241 -7.97 15.40 -2.14
N VAL A 242 -8.01 14.29 -2.87
CA VAL A 242 -8.19 14.32 -4.33
C VAL A 242 -9.59 14.79 -4.72
N MET A 243 -10.62 14.37 -4.00
CA MET A 243 -12.00 14.77 -4.31
C MET A 243 -12.26 16.27 -4.14
N GLU A 244 -11.63 16.90 -3.15
CA GLU A 244 -11.98 18.26 -2.76
C GLU A 244 -10.93 19.30 -3.18
N MET A 245 -9.68 18.91 -3.48
CA MET A 245 -8.59 19.82 -3.83
C MET A 245 -8.90 20.69 -5.05
N GLY A 246 -9.63 20.16 -6.02
CA GLY A 246 -9.92 20.86 -7.28
C GLY A 246 -10.81 22.10 -7.15
N TYR A 247 -11.62 22.18 -6.07
CA TYR A 247 -12.54 23.32 -5.83
C TYR A 247 -12.33 24.00 -4.47
N ALA A 248 -11.39 23.49 -3.66
CA ALA A 248 -11.11 24.04 -2.35
C ALA A 248 -10.41 25.41 -2.44
N THR A 249 -10.87 26.36 -1.66
CA THR A 249 -10.29 27.69 -1.51
C THR A 249 -9.92 27.97 -0.05
N ASP A 250 -9.08 28.95 0.17
CA ASP A 250 -8.71 29.49 1.50
C ASP A 250 -8.42 28.40 2.56
N LEU A 251 -9.05 28.50 3.72
CA LEU A 251 -8.87 27.56 4.83
C LEU A 251 -9.21 26.12 4.46
N HIS A 252 -10.17 25.88 3.57
CA HIS A 252 -10.50 24.55 3.08
C HIS A 252 -9.30 23.90 2.35
N ARG A 253 -8.65 24.63 1.45
CA ARG A 253 -7.45 24.19 0.75
C ARG A 253 -6.29 23.96 1.71
N GLU A 254 -6.08 24.88 2.67
CA GLU A 254 -5.09 24.72 3.71
C GLU A 254 -5.34 23.45 4.56
N ALA A 255 -6.61 23.15 4.91
CA ALA A 255 -6.98 21.93 5.64
C ALA A 255 -6.72 20.64 4.85
N LEU A 256 -6.87 20.65 3.52
CA LEU A 256 -6.52 19.50 2.68
C LEU A 256 -4.98 19.31 2.63
N ILE A 257 -4.21 20.39 2.57
CA ILE A 257 -2.74 20.31 2.68
C ILE A 257 -2.34 19.76 4.07
N ALA A 258 -3.00 20.22 5.14
CA ALA A 258 -2.83 19.67 6.48
C ALA A 258 -3.17 18.17 6.55
N THR A 259 -4.23 17.74 5.85
CA THR A 259 -4.56 16.30 5.72
C THR A 259 -3.43 15.53 5.03
N SER A 260 -2.77 16.12 4.04
CA SER A 260 -1.62 15.51 3.37
C SER A 260 -0.40 15.37 4.32
N VAL A 261 -0.18 16.34 5.23
CA VAL A 261 0.84 16.21 6.29
C VAL A 261 0.53 15.03 7.20
N VAL A 262 -0.73 14.89 7.63
CA VAL A 262 -1.15 13.75 8.48
C VAL A 262 -0.95 12.43 7.76
N LEU A 263 -1.32 12.35 6.48
CA LEU A 263 -1.10 11.15 5.65
C LEU A 263 0.39 10.81 5.54
N PHE A 264 1.24 11.81 5.31
CA PHE A 264 2.70 11.64 5.23
C PHE A 264 3.27 11.08 6.54
N VAL A 265 2.90 11.68 7.67
CA VAL A 265 3.32 11.22 9.01
C VAL A 265 2.79 9.81 9.28
N PHE A 266 1.56 9.51 8.90
CA PHE A 266 0.96 8.17 9.05
C PHE A 266 1.74 7.10 8.26
N ILE A 267 2.12 7.39 7.02
CA ILE A 267 2.96 6.50 6.19
C ILE A 267 4.34 6.32 6.82
N LEU A 268 4.95 7.40 7.33
CA LEU A 268 6.25 7.32 8.02
C LEU A 268 6.18 6.41 9.25
N ILE A 269 5.17 6.58 10.11
CA ILE A 269 4.98 5.74 11.31
C ILE A 269 4.89 4.27 10.93
N ILE A 270 4.11 3.94 9.91
CA ILE A 270 3.94 2.57 9.44
C ILE A 270 5.28 2.01 8.91
N ASN A 271 5.97 2.76 8.05
CA ASN A 271 7.25 2.32 7.49
C ASN A 271 8.33 2.12 8.56
N VAL A 272 8.42 3.03 9.54
CA VAL A 272 9.34 2.90 10.67
C VAL A 272 8.97 1.69 11.53
N SER A 273 7.69 1.47 11.82
CA SER A 273 7.21 0.32 12.60
C SER A 273 7.61 -1.02 11.94
N PHE A 274 7.39 -1.13 10.63
CA PHE A 274 7.83 -2.32 9.89
C PHE A 274 9.35 -2.45 9.81
N SER A 275 10.09 -1.34 9.69
CA SER A 275 11.55 -1.36 9.69
C SER A 275 12.13 -1.87 11.01
N ILE A 276 11.53 -1.47 12.13
CA ILE A 276 11.90 -1.97 13.47
C ILE A 276 11.60 -3.47 13.60
N LEU A 277 10.41 -3.91 13.15
CA LEU A 277 10.07 -5.33 13.15
C LEU A 277 11.05 -6.17 12.31
N LYS A 278 11.44 -5.65 11.13
CA LYS A 278 12.43 -6.31 10.26
C LYS A 278 13.80 -6.47 10.95
N ARG A 279 14.26 -5.46 11.69
CA ARG A 279 15.54 -5.53 12.43
C ARG A 279 15.50 -6.60 13.50
N ARG A 280 14.47 -6.62 14.35
CA ARG A 280 14.31 -7.66 15.40
C ARG A 280 14.23 -9.08 14.86
N THR A 281 13.77 -9.24 13.64
CA THR A 281 13.65 -10.55 12.96
C THR A 281 14.98 -11.04 12.38
N LYS A 282 15.97 -10.17 12.22
CA LYS A 282 17.31 -10.51 11.71
C LYS A 282 18.26 -10.95 12.85
N ASP A 283 17.94 -10.54 14.09
CA ASP A 283 18.74 -10.81 15.28
C ASP A 283 18.30 -12.08 16.04
N ASN A 284 17.20 -12.72 15.61
CA ASN A 284 16.70 -14.04 16.04
C ASN A 284 16.78 -15.06 14.88
#